data_28132e16d3b19f307e1066f23252bde1
#
_entry.id   28132e16d3b19f307e1066f23252bde1
#
_cell.length_a   1.000
_cell.length_b   1.000
_cell.length_c   1.000
_cell.angle_alpha   90.00
_cell.angle_beta   90.00
_cell.angle_gamma   90.00
#
_symmetry.space_group_name_H-M   'P 1'
#
loop_
_entity.id
_entity.type
_entity.pdbx_description
1 polymer ?
#
loop_
_entity_poly.entity_id
_entity_poly.type
_entity_poly.pdbx_seq_one_letter_code
_entity_poly.pdbx_strand_id
1 'polypeptide(L)'
;MALMEYTQEMLDSVKKVEATRKERLSFTPERMTAGEKEEVLSRFHPDYRDDEFVILGVGPNKGQKVPKELGHLLQSNSRLLESRIDLSKIDFETDVLIIGAGGAGASAAIEAHRAGARVIIATKLRIGDANTMMAEGGIQAADKPNDSPVQHYLDAFGGGHFAARPELLRRLVMEAPDAIKWLNELGCLFDKAENGDMITTHGGGTSRKRMHACKDYSGAEIMRTIRDEVRNCEIPVLEYTSAVELIKDDKGQVAGAVLLNMETHDYLIAKAKTVIIATGGAGRLHYQGFPTSNHYGATADGLVLGYRVGVPLLYPETLQYHPTGAIYPSQILGALVTEKVRSLGAQLVNAEGEAFMHPLETRDVAASAIIRECNERHLGVNTPDGVGVWLDSPMIEEIHGEGTIEKRIPGMLKMYMNYGIDMRKVPICVYPTLHYQNGGLEINGEGFTNTIPNLLVAGEAVGGIHGKNRLMGNSLLDVIVFGRNAGKAAARKAKEVELGELTLQHVKDYAKELYKADIDTHDVSPVLLPKYARHVRPTDKYLV
;
A
#
# COMPACT_ATOMS: atom_id res chain seq x y z
N MET A 1 8.75 2.07 -33.07
CA MET A 1 8.97 1.28 -31.86
C MET A 1 8.91 -0.16 -32.30
N ALA A 2 9.95 -0.97 -32.11
CA ALA A 2 9.84 -2.41 -32.35
C ALA A 2 8.81 -2.96 -31.36
N LEU A 3 7.81 -3.66 -31.87
CA LEU A 3 6.85 -4.40 -31.03
C LEU A 3 7.66 -5.45 -30.27
N MET A 4 7.50 -5.51 -28.95
CA MET A 4 8.11 -6.58 -28.15
C MET A 4 7.24 -7.84 -28.33
N GLU A 5 7.77 -8.80 -29.03
CA GLU A 5 7.10 -10.09 -29.22
C GLU A 5 7.51 -11.04 -28.10
N TYR A 6 6.62 -11.94 -27.71
CA TYR A 6 6.96 -13.05 -26.83
C TYR A 6 8.10 -13.90 -27.43
N THR A 7 8.96 -14.44 -26.57
CA THR A 7 9.99 -15.39 -27.04
C THR A 7 9.34 -16.63 -27.65
N GLN A 8 10.10 -17.38 -28.45
CA GLN A 8 9.56 -18.62 -29.05
C GLN A 8 9.05 -19.61 -28.00
N GLU A 9 9.76 -19.74 -26.87
CA GLU A 9 9.35 -20.59 -25.74
C GLU A 9 8.01 -20.11 -25.14
N MET A 10 7.85 -18.80 -24.94
CA MET A 10 6.58 -18.22 -24.48
C MET A 10 5.45 -18.48 -25.47
N LEU A 11 5.70 -18.30 -26.79
CA LEU A 11 4.70 -18.56 -27.84
C LEU A 11 4.27 -20.04 -27.90
N ASP A 12 5.20 -20.96 -27.68
CA ASP A 12 4.88 -22.39 -27.65
C ASP A 12 4.05 -22.74 -26.41
N SER A 13 4.30 -22.09 -25.27
CA SER A 13 3.47 -22.20 -24.06
C SER A 13 2.07 -21.57 -24.27
N VAL A 14 1.96 -20.41 -24.94
CA VAL A 14 0.67 -19.79 -25.27
C VAL A 14 -0.22 -20.75 -26.06
N LYS A 15 0.31 -21.50 -27.03
CA LYS A 15 -0.46 -22.52 -27.77
C LYS A 15 -1.07 -23.59 -26.87
N LYS A 16 -0.35 -24.01 -25.80
CA LYS A 16 -0.87 -24.96 -24.81
C LYS A 16 -2.02 -24.33 -23.99
N VAL A 17 -1.88 -23.06 -23.59
CA VAL A 17 -2.93 -22.31 -22.89
C VAL A 17 -4.19 -22.19 -23.75
N GLU A 18 -4.03 -21.88 -25.04
CA GLU A 18 -5.14 -21.80 -26.00
C GLU A 18 -5.83 -23.16 -26.18
N ALA A 19 -5.07 -24.23 -26.28
CA ALA A 19 -5.60 -25.58 -26.45
C ALA A 19 -6.51 -26.04 -25.30
N THR A 20 -6.21 -25.62 -24.07
CA THR A 20 -7.00 -25.97 -22.86
C THR A 20 -8.09 -24.96 -22.52
N ARG A 21 -8.10 -23.77 -23.13
CA ARG A 21 -9.02 -22.67 -22.76
C ARG A 21 -10.48 -23.06 -22.82
N LYS A 22 -10.89 -23.76 -23.88
CA LYS A 22 -12.28 -24.18 -24.05
C LYS A 22 -12.79 -25.09 -22.92
N GLU A 23 -11.94 -26.00 -22.46
CA GLU A 23 -12.26 -26.85 -21.29
C GLU A 23 -12.34 -26.01 -20.00
N ARG A 24 -11.39 -25.12 -19.80
CA ARG A 24 -11.31 -24.24 -18.63
C ARG A 24 -12.45 -23.22 -18.53
N LEU A 25 -13.14 -22.89 -19.62
CA LEU A 25 -14.37 -22.06 -19.57
C LEU A 25 -15.51 -22.72 -18.78
N SER A 26 -15.55 -24.05 -18.76
CA SER A 26 -16.54 -24.84 -18.03
C SER A 26 -16.07 -25.32 -16.66
N PHE A 27 -14.82 -25.04 -16.29
CA PHE A 27 -14.18 -25.51 -15.07
C PHE A 27 -13.49 -24.39 -14.32
N THR A 28 -13.75 -24.29 -13.04
CA THR A 28 -12.99 -23.43 -12.12
C THR A 28 -12.43 -24.31 -11.00
N PRO A 29 -11.11 -24.27 -10.75
CA PRO A 29 -10.54 -25.01 -9.62
C PRO A 29 -11.25 -24.66 -8.32
N GLU A 30 -11.40 -25.63 -7.43
CA GLU A 30 -11.98 -25.42 -6.12
C GLU A 30 -11.07 -24.53 -5.24
N ARG A 31 -11.67 -23.89 -4.25
CA ARG A 31 -10.89 -23.16 -3.24
C ARG A 31 -10.12 -24.15 -2.37
N MET A 32 -8.89 -23.77 -2.04
CA MET A 32 -8.08 -24.55 -1.12
C MET A 32 -8.76 -24.68 0.25
N THR A 33 -8.66 -25.86 0.83
CA THR A 33 -9.04 -26.11 2.24
C THR A 33 -8.14 -25.34 3.19
N ALA A 34 -8.53 -25.24 4.46
CA ALA A 34 -7.71 -24.56 5.47
C ALA A 34 -6.30 -25.18 5.60
N GLY A 35 -6.21 -26.52 5.57
CA GLY A 35 -4.93 -27.23 5.64
C GLY A 35 -4.03 -26.98 4.43
N GLU A 36 -4.58 -26.99 3.22
CA GLU A 36 -3.83 -26.66 2.00
C GLU A 36 -3.34 -25.21 1.99
N LYS A 37 -4.15 -24.28 2.51
CA LYS A 37 -3.74 -22.87 2.68
C LYS A 37 -2.58 -22.73 3.66
N GLU A 38 -2.67 -23.38 4.80
CA GLU A 38 -1.60 -23.36 5.80
C GLU A 38 -0.30 -23.96 5.26
N GLU A 39 -0.39 -25.08 4.55
CA GLU A 39 0.77 -25.68 3.91
C GLU A 39 1.42 -24.75 2.87
N VAL A 40 0.63 -24.19 1.93
CA VAL A 40 1.19 -23.34 0.88
C VAL A 40 1.75 -22.04 1.43
N LEU A 41 1.12 -21.45 2.45
CA LEU A 41 1.61 -20.24 3.10
C LEU A 41 2.92 -20.49 3.84
N SER A 42 2.97 -21.50 4.71
CA SER A 42 4.15 -21.78 5.55
C SER A 42 5.40 -22.15 4.75
N ARG A 43 5.22 -22.72 3.55
CA ARG A 43 6.35 -23.15 2.70
C ARG A 43 6.77 -22.14 1.65
N PHE A 44 5.87 -21.29 1.18
CA PHE A 44 6.10 -20.47 -0.02
C PHE A 44 5.84 -18.98 0.18
N HIS A 45 5.12 -18.56 1.22
CA HIS A 45 4.92 -17.13 1.45
C HIS A 45 6.23 -16.50 1.95
N PRO A 46 6.67 -15.36 1.37
CA PRO A 46 7.95 -14.74 1.73
C PRO A 46 8.09 -14.36 3.20
N ASP A 47 6.99 -14.04 3.91
CA ASP A 47 7.00 -13.70 5.34
C ASP A 47 7.41 -14.86 6.25
N TYR A 48 7.44 -16.11 5.75
CA TYR A 48 7.85 -17.29 6.51
C TYR A 48 9.33 -17.68 6.29
N ARG A 49 10.10 -16.86 5.57
CA ARG A 49 11.53 -17.05 5.35
C ARG A 49 12.34 -16.41 6.47
N ASP A 50 12.71 -17.17 7.50
CA ASP A 50 13.41 -16.65 8.69
C ASP A 50 14.75 -15.98 8.37
N ASP A 51 15.44 -16.42 7.33
CA ASP A 51 16.71 -15.87 6.87
C ASP A 51 16.61 -14.44 6.29
N GLU A 52 15.41 -13.96 6.00
CA GLU A 52 15.18 -12.61 5.47
C GLU A 52 14.70 -11.58 6.51
N PHE A 53 14.80 -11.94 7.78
CA PHE A 53 14.39 -11.09 8.90
C PHE A 53 15.54 -10.83 9.86
N VAL A 54 15.42 -9.77 10.63
CA VAL A 54 16.31 -9.40 11.74
C VAL A 54 15.51 -9.16 13.01
N ILE A 55 16.17 -9.35 14.16
CA ILE A 55 15.61 -9.01 15.46
C ILE A 55 16.05 -7.59 15.81
N LEU A 56 15.11 -6.72 16.16
CA LEU A 56 15.42 -5.36 16.56
C LEU A 56 16.16 -5.32 17.90
N GLY A 57 17.27 -4.60 17.95
CA GLY A 57 18.09 -4.39 19.15
C GLY A 57 17.71 -3.17 19.97
N VAL A 58 16.97 -2.21 19.39
CA VAL A 58 16.62 -0.92 19.99
C VAL A 58 15.17 -0.54 19.72
N GLY A 59 14.70 0.49 20.43
CA GLY A 59 13.38 1.08 20.24
C GLY A 59 12.23 0.29 20.85
N PRO A 60 10.97 0.72 20.63
CA PRO A 60 9.80 0.16 21.29
C PRO A 60 9.51 -1.31 20.94
N ASN A 61 9.98 -1.79 19.79
CA ASN A 61 9.83 -3.17 19.34
C ASN A 61 11.10 -4.02 19.54
N LYS A 62 12.01 -3.62 20.44
CA LYS A 62 13.21 -4.40 20.76
C LYS A 62 12.87 -5.86 21.05
N GLY A 63 13.59 -6.78 20.40
CA GLY A 63 13.37 -8.23 20.50
C GLY A 63 12.36 -8.79 19.49
N GLN A 64 11.69 -7.95 18.71
CA GLN A 64 10.76 -8.40 17.67
C GLN A 64 11.44 -8.58 16.31
N LYS A 65 10.87 -9.48 15.50
CA LYS A 65 11.29 -9.81 14.15
C LYS A 65 10.73 -8.78 13.15
N VAL A 66 11.58 -8.28 12.27
CA VAL A 66 11.19 -7.38 11.16
C VAL A 66 11.95 -7.76 9.89
N PRO A 67 11.43 -7.42 8.68
CA PRO A 67 12.20 -7.55 7.45
C PRO A 67 13.54 -6.84 7.54
N LYS A 68 14.60 -7.40 6.97
CA LYS A 68 15.96 -6.84 7.01
C LYS A 68 16.02 -5.39 6.57
N GLU A 69 15.37 -5.08 5.46
CA GLU A 69 15.38 -3.76 4.85
C GLU A 69 14.72 -2.69 5.76
N LEU A 70 13.62 -3.05 6.42
CA LEU A 70 12.97 -2.18 7.40
C LEU A 70 13.81 -2.09 8.69
N GLY A 71 14.27 -3.22 9.21
CA GLY A 71 15.09 -3.28 10.42
C GLY A 71 16.35 -2.44 10.32
N HIS A 72 16.97 -2.43 9.14
CA HIS A 72 18.12 -1.59 8.84
C HIS A 72 17.79 -0.09 8.97
N LEU A 73 16.65 0.37 8.44
CA LEU A 73 16.23 1.77 8.55
C LEU A 73 15.80 2.16 9.96
N LEU A 74 15.09 1.26 10.66
CA LEU A 74 14.67 1.50 12.04
C LEU A 74 15.88 1.63 12.98
N GLN A 75 16.97 0.91 12.70
CA GLN A 75 18.21 0.90 13.47
C GLN A 75 19.32 1.80 12.87
N SER A 76 18.94 2.81 12.11
CA SER A 76 19.85 3.81 11.54
C SER A 76 19.83 5.12 12.33
N ASN A 77 20.90 5.90 12.20
CA ASN A 77 20.98 7.23 12.79
C ASN A 77 19.99 8.21 12.14
N SER A 78 19.60 9.24 12.89
CA SER A 78 18.87 10.37 12.31
C SER A 78 19.78 11.18 11.38
N ARG A 79 19.19 11.68 10.27
CA ARG A 79 19.86 12.66 9.39
C ARG A 79 20.31 13.93 10.13
N LEU A 80 19.69 14.22 11.28
CA LEU A 80 19.95 15.43 12.05
C LEU A 80 20.98 15.23 13.17
N LEU A 81 21.53 14.02 13.37
CA LEU A 81 22.42 13.73 14.49
C LEU A 81 23.61 14.69 14.56
N GLU A 82 24.22 15.00 13.42
CA GLU A 82 25.36 15.91 13.30
C GLU A 82 24.97 17.33 12.86
N SER A 83 23.68 17.57 12.59
CA SER A 83 23.19 18.86 12.09
C SER A 83 22.96 19.84 13.23
N ARG A 84 23.30 21.11 13.00
CA ARG A 84 22.98 22.21 13.93
C ARG A 84 21.64 22.82 13.52
N ILE A 85 20.55 22.33 14.11
CA ILE A 85 19.20 22.84 13.89
C ILE A 85 18.88 23.88 14.97
N ASP A 86 18.54 25.09 14.56
CA ASP A 86 18.10 26.17 15.43
C ASP A 86 16.57 26.19 15.54
N LEU A 87 16.03 25.52 16.56
CA LEU A 87 14.59 25.38 16.79
C LEU A 87 13.89 26.71 17.16
N SER A 88 14.65 27.80 17.39
CA SER A 88 14.08 29.14 17.62
C SER A 88 13.60 29.79 16.31
N LYS A 89 14.09 29.34 15.16
CA LYS A 89 13.73 29.87 13.85
C LYS A 89 12.58 29.06 13.26
N ILE A 90 11.37 29.45 13.61
CA ILE A 90 10.15 28.79 13.12
C ILE A 90 9.82 29.34 11.72
N ASP A 91 9.84 28.45 10.71
CA ASP A 91 9.47 28.79 9.32
C ASP A 91 7.95 28.70 9.13
N PHE A 92 7.32 27.71 9.77
CA PHE A 92 5.88 27.49 9.68
C PHE A 92 5.27 27.25 11.06
N GLU A 93 4.12 27.83 11.33
CA GLU A 93 3.32 27.56 12.54
C GLU A 93 1.87 27.29 12.18
N THR A 94 1.36 26.13 12.61
CA THR A 94 0.01 25.67 12.28
C THR A 94 -0.65 24.93 13.44
N ASP A 95 -1.96 24.67 13.35
CA ASP A 95 -2.67 23.83 14.31
C ASP A 95 -2.45 22.35 14.02
N VAL A 96 -2.49 21.96 12.73
CA VAL A 96 -2.31 20.58 12.27
C VAL A 96 -1.28 20.52 11.14
N LEU A 97 -0.18 19.81 11.36
CA LEU A 97 0.79 19.48 10.33
C LEU A 97 0.51 18.05 9.83
N ILE A 98 0.39 17.90 8.52
CA ILE A 98 0.19 16.58 7.88
C ILE A 98 1.43 16.23 7.08
N ILE A 99 2.01 15.07 7.35
CA ILE A 99 3.18 14.54 6.66
C ILE A 99 2.74 13.49 5.66
N GLY A 100 2.77 13.84 4.37
CA GLY A 100 2.30 13.02 3.26
C GLY A 100 1.00 13.53 2.64
N ALA A 101 0.96 13.59 1.31
CA ALA A 101 -0.15 14.13 0.51
C ALA A 101 -0.81 13.08 -0.41
N GLY A 102 -0.80 11.81 0.03
CA GLY A 102 -1.62 10.74 -0.56
C GLY A 102 -3.07 10.80 -0.09
N GLY A 103 -3.82 9.74 -0.34
CA GLY A 103 -5.25 9.67 0.01
C GLY A 103 -5.55 9.97 1.48
N ALA A 104 -4.77 9.41 2.41
CA ALA A 104 -4.99 9.62 3.84
C ALA A 104 -4.69 11.07 4.26
N GLY A 105 -3.55 11.62 3.82
CA GLY A 105 -3.17 12.99 4.17
C GLY A 105 -4.11 14.03 3.58
N ALA A 106 -4.51 13.89 2.32
CA ALA A 106 -5.47 14.79 1.68
C ALA A 106 -6.85 14.73 2.34
N SER A 107 -7.35 13.53 2.67
CA SER A 107 -8.62 13.37 3.40
C SER A 107 -8.56 13.97 4.80
N ALA A 108 -7.43 13.79 5.50
CA ALA A 108 -7.21 14.39 6.83
C ALA A 108 -7.19 15.92 6.75
N ALA A 109 -6.53 16.48 5.73
CA ALA A 109 -6.44 17.92 5.54
C ALA A 109 -7.81 18.57 5.33
N ILE A 110 -8.63 17.98 4.45
CA ILE A 110 -9.99 18.46 4.19
C ILE A 110 -10.82 18.50 5.48
N GLU A 111 -10.84 17.42 6.24
CA GLU A 111 -11.66 17.33 7.45
C GLU A 111 -11.11 18.17 8.61
N ALA A 112 -9.80 18.32 8.74
CA ALA A 112 -9.20 19.21 9.72
C ALA A 112 -9.52 20.69 9.40
N HIS A 113 -9.41 21.07 8.12
CA HIS A 113 -9.78 22.40 7.64
C HIS A 113 -11.27 22.70 7.89
N ARG A 114 -12.16 21.76 7.53
CA ARG A 114 -13.61 21.89 7.77
C ARG A 114 -13.97 21.99 9.25
N ALA A 115 -13.12 21.44 10.14
CA ALA A 115 -13.25 21.58 11.59
C ALA A 115 -12.69 22.91 12.13
N GLY A 116 -12.21 23.80 11.25
CA GLY A 116 -11.73 25.15 11.57
C GLY A 116 -10.27 25.22 12.00
N ALA A 117 -9.46 24.18 11.81
CA ALA A 117 -8.04 24.22 12.09
C ALA A 117 -7.24 24.86 10.93
N ARG A 118 -6.16 25.54 11.26
CA ARG A 118 -5.12 25.89 10.30
C ARG A 118 -4.33 24.63 9.98
N VAL A 119 -4.19 24.30 8.69
CA VAL A 119 -3.58 23.05 8.23
C VAL A 119 -2.46 23.34 7.26
N ILE A 120 -1.36 22.61 7.38
CA ILE A 120 -0.28 22.57 6.38
C ILE A 120 0.02 21.12 6.05
N ILE A 121 0.17 20.81 4.76
CA ILE A 121 0.62 19.51 4.28
C ILE A 121 2.09 19.65 3.84
N ALA A 122 2.95 18.77 4.34
CA ALA A 122 4.31 18.62 3.84
C ALA A 122 4.42 17.27 3.08
N THR A 123 4.93 17.30 1.86
CA THR A 123 5.06 16.10 1.03
C THR A 123 6.35 16.11 0.22
N LYS A 124 7.07 14.99 0.23
CA LYS A 124 8.37 14.89 -0.46
C LYS A 124 8.29 14.91 -1.98
N LEU A 125 7.10 14.69 -2.53
CA LEU A 125 6.79 14.81 -3.95
C LEU A 125 5.59 15.75 -4.14
N ARG A 126 4.89 15.68 -5.27
CA ARG A 126 3.69 16.51 -5.48
C ARG A 126 2.49 15.94 -4.75
N ILE A 127 1.50 16.78 -4.48
CA ILE A 127 0.22 16.30 -3.96
C ILE A 127 -0.41 15.27 -4.90
N GLY A 128 -0.70 14.09 -4.36
CA GLY A 128 -1.28 12.96 -5.09
C GLY A 128 -0.25 11.99 -5.69
N ASP A 129 1.03 12.33 -5.72
CA ASP A 129 2.09 11.39 -6.12
C ASP A 129 2.26 10.35 -5.00
N ALA A 130 1.43 9.31 -5.01
CA ALA A 130 1.32 8.30 -3.95
C ALA A 130 0.72 6.98 -4.47
N ASN A 131 0.81 5.91 -3.66
CA ASN A 131 0.18 4.62 -3.96
C ASN A 131 -1.34 4.74 -4.21
N THR A 132 -2.01 5.69 -3.59
CA THR A 132 -3.44 5.96 -3.81
C THR A 132 -3.74 6.22 -5.29
N MET A 133 -2.92 7.05 -5.97
CA MET A 133 -3.07 7.35 -7.40
C MET A 133 -2.94 6.10 -8.28
N MET A 134 -2.15 5.12 -7.86
CA MET A 134 -1.82 3.92 -8.63
C MET A 134 -2.80 2.76 -8.39
N ALA A 135 -3.74 2.89 -7.46
CA ALA A 135 -4.69 1.82 -7.15
C ALA A 135 -5.76 1.70 -8.25
N GLU A 136 -5.98 0.48 -8.73
CA GLU A 136 -6.82 0.22 -9.92
C GLU A 136 -8.15 -0.45 -9.56
N GLY A 137 -8.15 -1.24 -8.47
CA GLY A 137 -9.22 -2.20 -8.20
C GLY A 137 -10.55 -1.61 -7.75
N GLY A 138 -10.53 -0.57 -6.93
CA GLY A 138 -11.73 0.02 -6.33
C GLY A 138 -11.67 0.11 -4.80
N ILE A 139 -12.78 0.53 -4.21
CA ILE A 139 -13.00 0.73 -2.78
C ILE A 139 -14.18 -0.11 -2.31
N GLN A 140 -14.04 -0.81 -1.17
CA GLN A 140 -15.13 -1.62 -0.61
C GLN A 140 -16.06 -0.80 0.27
N ALA A 141 -17.37 -1.01 0.10
CA ALA A 141 -18.39 -0.53 1.06
C ALA A 141 -19.66 -1.39 0.97
N ALA A 142 -20.14 -1.83 2.13
CA ALA A 142 -21.39 -2.59 2.24
C ALA A 142 -22.59 -1.62 2.29
N ASP A 143 -22.95 -1.03 1.15
CA ASP A 143 -24.00 -0.03 0.99
C ASP A 143 -25.24 -0.55 0.25
N LYS A 144 -25.27 -1.84 -0.12
CA LYS A 144 -26.39 -2.48 -0.85
C LYS A 144 -27.27 -3.31 0.09
N PRO A 145 -28.57 -3.46 -0.23
CA PRO A 145 -29.53 -4.18 0.64
C PRO A 145 -29.18 -5.64 0.93
N ASN A 146 -28.43 -6.28 0.05
CA ASN A 146 -28.01 -7.69 0.18
C ASN A 146 -26.65 -7.88 0.86
N ASP A 147 -26.10 -6.81 1.45
CA ASP A 147 -24.83 -6.81 2.17
C ASP A 147 -24.96 -6.03 3.50
N SER A 148 -23.95 -6.11 4.36
CA SER A 148 -23.91 -5.36 5.62
C SER A 148 -22.48 -5.11 6.07
N PRO A 149 -22.23 -4.06 6.90
CA PRO A 149 -20.96 -3.86 7.56
C PRO A 149 -20.49 -5.06 8.39
N VAL A 150 -21.43 -5.84 8.97
CA VAL A 150 -21.11 -7.07 9.71
C VAL A 150 -20.52 -8.13 8.78
N GLN A 151 -21.13 -8.35 7.61
CA GLN A 151 -20.59 -9.29 6.62
C GLN A 151 -19.23 -8.82 6.07
N HIS A 152 -19.08 -7.52 5.85
CA HIS A 152 -17.80 -6.92 5.47
C HIS A 152 -16.73 -7.12 6.55
N TYR A 153 -17.11 -6.96 7.83
CA TYR A 153 -16.22 -7.24 8.97
C TYR A 153 -15.76 -8.70 8.99
N LEU A 154 -16.67 -9.66 8.86
CA LEU A 154 -16.34 -11.08 8.88
C LEU A 154 -15.41 -11.48 7.73
N ASP A 155 -15.67 -11.00 6.52
CA ASP A 155 -14.79 -11.24 5.37
C ASP A 155 -13.38 -10.67 5.61
N ALA A 156 -13.29 -9.41 6.08
CA ALA A 156 -12.02 -8.74 6.31
C ALA A 156 -11.25 -9.32 7.51
N PHE A 157 -11.93 -9.72 8.58
CA PHE A 157 -11.33 -10.32 9.76
C PHE A 157 -10.75 -11.71 9.44
N GLY A 158 -11.54 -12.54 8.75
CA GLY A 158 -11.08 -13.86 8.28
C GLY A 158 -9.95 -13.75 7.26
N GLY A 159 -10.10 -12.86 6.26
CA GLY A 159 -9.06 -12.60 5.25
C GLY A 159 -7.77 -12.03 5.83
N GLY A 160 -7.84 -11.33 6.97
CA GLY A 160 -6.71 -10.78 7.73
C GLY A 160 -6.12 -11.75 8.76
N HIS A 161 -6.42 -13.05 8.66
CA HIS A 161 -5.99 -14.10 9.59
C HIS A 161 -6.41 -13.86 11.03
N PHE A 162 -7.59 -13.28 11.24
CA PHE A 162 -8.16 -12.98 12.57
C PHE A 162 -7.26 -12.09 13.46
N ALA A 163 -6.33 -11.37 12.85
CA ALA A 163 -5.32 -10.56 13.54
C ALA A 163 -5.64 -9.05 13.53
N ALA A 164 -6.69 -8.61 12.82
CA ALA A 164 -7.09 -7.21 12.84
C ALA A 164 -7.49 -6.75 14.25
N ARG A 165 -7.13 -5.53 14.62
CA ARG A 165 -7.63 -4.90 15.86
C ARG A 165 -9.13 -4.66 15.71
N PRO A 166 -9.98 -5.27 16.59
CA PRO A 166 -11.43 -5.22 16.40
C PRO A 166 -12.02 -3.81 16.33
N GLU A 167 -11.53 -2.88 17.13
CA GLU A 167 -11.98 -1.49 17.13
C GLU A 167 -11.63 -0.76 15.82
N LEU A 168 -10.45 -1.03 15.24
CA LEU A 168 -10.03 -0.43 13.98
C LEU A 168 -10.82 -1.00 12.81
N LEU A 169 -10.91 -2.32 12.73
CA LEU A 169 -11.66 -2.98 11.65
C LEU A 169 -13.16 -2.64 11.71
N ARG A 170 -13.74 -2.59 12.92
CA ARG A 170 -15.14 -2.17 13.10
C ARG A 170 -15.35 -0.75 12.55
N ARG A 171 -14.47 0.19 12.89
CA ARG A 171 -14.53 1.56 12.38
C ARG A 171 -14.46 1.60 10.85
N LEU A 172 -13.49 0.89 10.28
CA LEU A 172 -13.31 0.80 8.83
C LEU A 172 -14.61 0.42 8.12
N VAL A 173 -15.24 -0.68 8.54
CA VAL A 173 -16.41 -1.23 7.83
C VAL A 173 -17.70 -0.47 8.12
N MET A 174 -17.85 0.08 9.32
CA MET A 174 -19.06 0.84 9.70
C MET A 174 -19.12 2.21 9.01
N GLU A 175 -17.98 2.84 8.77
CA GLU A 175 -17.89 4.15 8.11
C GLU A 175 -17.74 4.02 6.59
N ALA A 176 -17.64 2.81 6.03
CA ALA A 176 -17.47 2.58 4.60
C ALA A 176 -18.59 3.15 3.73
N PRO A 177 -19.88 2.97 4.05
CA PRO A 177 -20.96 3.58 3.26
C PRO A 177 -20.89 5.12 3.23
N ASP A 178 -20.55 5.75 4.37
CA ASP A 178 -20.38 7.20 4.46
C ASP A 178 -19.15 7.68 3.66
N ALA A 179 -18.08 6.91 3.62
CA ALA A 179 -16.91 7.21 2.80
C ALA A 179 -17.24 7.26 1.30
N ILE A 180 -18.03 6.31 0.80
CA ILE A 180 -18.51 6.31 -0.59
C ILE A 180 -19.40 7.52 -0.87
N LYS A 181 -20.33 7.81 0.04
CA LYS A 181 -21.21 8.98 -0.07
C LYS A 181 -20.38 10.27 -0.13
N TRP A 182 -19.44 10.44 0.78
CA TRP A 182 -18.54 11.61 0.83
C TRP A 182 -17.74 11.80 -0.45
N LEU A 183 -17.14 10.71 -1.00
CA LEU A 183 -16.43 10.79 -2.28
C LEU A 183 -17.35 11.15 -3.44
N ASN A 184 -18.57 10.59 -3.49
CA ASN A 184 -19.54 10.91 -4.53
C ASN A 184 -20.02 12.36 -4.44
N GLU A 185 -20.21 12.91 -3.23
CA GLU A 185 -20.56 14.32 -3.00
C GLU A 185 -19.43 15.27 -3.43
N LEU A 186 -18.17 14.86 -3.31
CA LEU A 186 -17.01 15.58 -3.85
C LEU A 186 -16.84 15.45 -5.37
N GLY A 187 -17.69 14.66 -6.04
CA GLY A 187 -17.67 14.50 -7.49
C GLY A 187 -16.78 13.36 -7.99
N CYS A 188 -16.56 12.31 -7.20
CA CYS A 188 -15.88 11.10 -7.66
C CYS A 188 -16.79 10.31 -8.64
N LEU A 189 -16.26 10.00 -9.82
CA LEU A 189 -17.02 9.43 -10.94
C LEU A 189 -17.03 7.89 -10.87
N PHE A 190 -17.70 7.32 -9.89
CA PHE A 190 -17.92 5.87 -9.80
C PHE A 190 -18.72 5.32 -10.98
N ASP A 191 -18.43 4.07 -11.37
CA ASP A 191 -19.19 3.34 -12.38
C ASP A 191 -20.65 3.20 -11.95
N LYS A 192 -21.59 3.61 -12.84
CA LYS A 192 -23.03 3.57 -12.60
C LYS A 192 -23.75 2.81 -13.70
N ALA A 193 -24.85 2.17 -13.33
CA ALA A 193 -25.81 1.61 -14.25
C ALA A 193 -26.66 2.71 -14.88
N GLU A 194 -27.46 2.39 -15.90
CA GLU A 194 -28.33 3.34 -16.61
C GLU A 194 -29.36 4.04 -15.69
N ASN A 195 -29.79 3.35 -14.63
CA ASN A 195 -30.69 3.89 -13.61
C ASN A 195 -29.99 4.81 -12.58
N GLY A 196 -28.68 5.02 -12.71
CA GLY A 196 -27.87 5.85 -11.81
C GLY A 196 -27.31 5.15 -10.57
N ASP A 197 -27.64 3.88 -10.34
CA ASP A 197 -27.11 3.10 -9.23
C ASP A 197 -25.64 2.76 -9.43
N MET A 198 -24.85 2.85 -8.36
CA MET A 198 -23.44 2.44 -8.41
C MET A 198 -23.30 0.93 -8.63
N ILE A 199 -22.48 0.56 -9.60
CA ILE A 199 -22.16 -0.82 -9.91
C ILE A 199 -21.14 -1.34 -8.88
N THR A 200 -21.41 -2.52 -8.34
CA THR A 200 -20.48 -3.21 -7.44
C THR A 200 -20.02 -4.57 -8.01
N THR A 201 -18.78 -4.96 -7.70
CA THR A 201 -18.19 -6.22 -8.12
C THR A 201 -17.61 -6.99 -6.94
N HIS A 202 -17.26 -8.28 -7.16
CA HIS A 202 -16.50 -9.05 -6.18
C HIS A 202 -15.03 -8.63 -6.15
N GLY A 203 -14.39 -8.70 -4.97
CA GLY A 203 -12.95 -8.76 -4.79
C GLY A 203 -12.52 -10.16 -4.32
N GLY A 204 -11.23 -10.46 -4.36
CA GLY A 204 -10.68 -11.68 -3.79
C GLY A 204 -10.97 -11.76 -2.28
N GLY A 205 -11.42 -12.93 -1.84
CA GLY A 205 -11.76 -13.19 -0.44
C GLY A 205 -13.08 -12.56 0.05
N THR A 206 -13.87 -11.91 -0.83
CA THR A 206 -15.15 -11.31 -0.43
C THR A 206 -16.32 -12.25 -0.69
N SER A 207 -17.29 -12.27 0.25
CA SER A 207 -18.53 -13.05 0.12
C SER A 207 -19.65 -12.32 -0.62
N ARG A 208 -19.52 -11.00 -0.80
CA ARG A 208 -20.52 -10.13 -1.45
C ARG A 208 -19.90 -9.16 -2.44
N LYS A 209 -20.70 -8.69 -3.39
CA LYS A 209 -20.32 -7.64 -4.35
C LYS A 209 -20.41 -6.29 -3.66
N ARG A 210 -19.29 -5.73 -3.21
CA ARG A 210 -19.22 -4.42 -2.52
C ARG A 210 -18.11 -3.51 -3.03
N MET A 211 -17.44 -3.92 -4.10
CA MET A 211 -16.35 -3.13 -4.68
C MET A 211 -16.91 -2.08 -5.63
N HIS A 212 -16.78 -0.80 -5.25
CA HIS A 212 -17.06 0.35 -6.08
C HIS A 212 -15.82 0.73 -6.86
N ALA A 213 -15.94 1.04 -8.13
CA ALA A 213 -14.79 1.32 -8.99
C ALA A 213 -15.08 2.44 -10.00
N CYS A 214 -14.02 3.01 -10.53
CA CYS A 214 -14.02 3.91 -11.69
C CYS A 214 -13.22 3.17 -12.79
N LYS A 215 -13.81 2.16 -13.41
CA LYS A 215 -13.14 1.21 -14.29
C LYS A 215 -11.92 0.60 -13.58
N ASP A 216 -10.72 0.69 -14.16
CA ASP A 216 -9.43 0.34 -13.55
C ASP A 216 -8.56 1.59 -13.26
N TYR A 217 -9.20 2.73 -13.02
CA TYR A 217 -8.58 4.00 -12.63
C TYR A 217 -9.07 4.51 -11.26
N SER A 218 -9.56 3.61 -10.41
CA SER A 218 -10.26 4.01 -9.18
C SER A 218 -9.42 4.89 -8.26
N GLY A 219 -8.15 4.55 -8.05
CA GLY A 219 -7.25 5.35 -7.23
C GLY A 219 -6.94 6.71 -7.83
N ALA A 220 -6.73 6.76 -9.15
CA ALA A 220 -6.48 8.02 -9.87
C ALA A 220 -7.69 8.96 -9.76
N GLU A 221 -8.91 8.45 -9.91
CA GLU A 221 -10.14 9.24 -9.81
C GLU A 221 -10.41 9.72 -8.37
N ILE A 222 -10.24 8.84 -7.38
CA ILE A 222 -10.36 9.22 -5.97
C ILE A 222 -9.31 10.30 -5.63
N MET A 223 -8.06 10.10 -6.04
CA MET A 223 -6.99 11.07 -5.74
C MET A 223 -7.21 12.41 -6.47
N ARG A 224 -7.69 12.39 -7.73
CA ARG A 224 -8.10 13.61 -8.43
C ARG A 224 -9.11 14.38 -7.60
N THR A 225 -10.18 13.70 -7.19
CA THR A 225 -11.30 14.30 -6.44
C THR A 225 -10.83 14.97 -5.14
N ILE A 226 -10.11 14.24 -4.29
CA ILE A 226 -9.67 14.78 -2.99
C ILE A 226 -8.55 15.82 -3.13
N ARG A 227 -7.66 15.68 -4.10
CA ARG A 227 -6.64 16.69 -4.41
C ARG A 227 -7.28 18.01 -4.85
N ASP A 228 -8.28 17.95 -5.72
CA ASP A 228 -8.97 19.12 -6.20
C ASP A 228 -9.72 19.81 -5.04
N GLU A 229 -10.30 19.05 -4.10
CA GLU A 229 -10.92 19.61 -2.90
C GLU A 229 -9.89 20.26 -1.96
N VAL A 230 -8.70 19.67 -1.76
CA VAL A 230 -7.61 20.33 -1.00
C VAL A 230 -7.27 21.69 -1.60
N ARG A 231 -7.24 21.80 -2.93
CA ARG A 231 -7.00 23.06 -3.64
C ARG A 231 -8.16 24.03 -3.51
N ASN A 232 -9.40 23.56 -3.63
CA ASN A 232 -10.60 24.37 -3.43
C ASN A 232 -10.67 24.97 -2.03
N CYS A 233 -10.22 24.23 -1.02
CA CYS A 233 -10.10 24.71 0.35
C CYS A 233 -8.89 25.62 0.60
N GLU A 234 -8.07 25.87 -0.42
CA GLU A 234 -6.84 26.69 -0.33
C GLU A 234 -5.87 26.23 0.76
N ILE A 235 -5.83 24.92 1.06
CA ILE A 235 -4.94 24.35 2.07
C ILE A 235 -3.49 24.41 1.56
N PRO A 236 -2.55 25.03 2.30
CA PRO A 236 -1.15 25.09 1.91
C PRO A 236 -0.51 23.71 1.81
N VAL A 237 0.17 23.44 0.69
CA VAL A 237 0.91 22.22 0.43
C VAL A 237 2.36 22.56 0.12
N LEU A 238 3.26 22.07 0.94
CA LEU A 238 4.71 22.19 0.75
C LEU A 238 5.17 20.96 -0.06
N GLU A 239 5.14 21.08 -1.38
CA GLU A 239 5.61 20.04 -2.30
C GLU A 239 7.14 19.96 -2.27
N TYR A 240 7.73 18.82 -2.63
CA TYR A 240 9.17 18.54 -2.59
C TYR A 240 9.81 18.87 -1.24
N THR A 241 9.03 18.70 -0.17
CA THR A 241 9.41 19.04 1.20
C THR A 241 9.11 17.85 2.11
N SER A 242 10.16 17.13 2.50
CA SER A 242 10.05 15.88 3.27
C SER A 242 10.26 16.12 4.75
N ALA A 243 9.43 15.53 5.60
CA ALA A 243 9.75 15.45 7.03
C ALA A 243 10.94 14.49 7.24
N VAL A 244 11.96 14.95 7.94
CA VAL A 244 13.17 14.17 8.22
C VAL A 244 13.30 13.81 9.70
N GLU A 245 12.61 14.53 10.59
CA GLU A 245 12.51 14.21 12.01
C GLU A 245 11.27 14.86 12.63
N LEU A 246 10.66 14.22 13.61
CA LEU A 246 9.64 14.85 14.44
C LEU A 246 10.29 15.74 15.49
N ILE A 247 9.63 16.83 15.86
CA ILE A 247 10.04 17.69 16.97
C ILE A 247 9.18 17.33 18.19
N LYS A 248 9.80 17.15 19.34
CA LYS A 248 9.11 17.04 20.62
C LYS A 248 9.24 18.35 21.39
N ASP A 249 8.47 18.51 22.44
CA ASP A 249 8.70 19.53 23.44
C ASP A 249 9.26 18.93 24.75
N ASP A 250 9.57 19.78 25.70
CA ASP A 250 10.09 19.42 27.04
C ASP A 250 9.08 18.62 27.87
N LYS A 251 7.78 18.62 27.49
CA LYS A 251 6.73 17.78 28.08
C LYS A 251 6.65 16.39 27.46
N GLY A 252 7.46 16.11 26.43
CA GLY A 252 7.52 14.81 25.74
C GLY A 252 6.47 14.60 24.65
N GLN A 253 5.62 15.59 24.37
CA GLN A 253 4.62 15.54 23.31
C GLN A 253 5.21 15.97 21.96
N VAL A 254 4.65 15.49 20.84
CA VAL A 254 5.03 15.96 19.51
C VAL A 254 4.55 17.41 19.33
N ALA A 255 5.42 18.25 18.79
CA ALA A 255 5.25 19.69 18.65
C ALA A 255 5.56 20.19 17.22
N GLY A 256 5.73 19.31 16.25
CA GLY A 256 6.03 19.64 14.87
C GLY A 256 6.99 18.67 14.19
N ALA A 257 7.65 19.14 13.14
CA ALA A 257 8.66 18.38 12.41
C ALA A 257 9.75 19.29 11.84
N VAL A 258 10.96 18.73 11.70
CA VAL A 258 12.00 19.29 10.84
C VAL A 258 11.75 18.78 9.43
N LEU A 259 11.61 19.69 8.51
CA LEU A 259 11.39 19.43 7.10
C LEU A 259 12.67 19.68 6.31
N LEU A 260 12.87 18.96 5.23
CA LEU A 260 13.92 19.17 4.25
C LEU A 260 13.30 19.57 2.93
N ASN A 261 13.61 20.77 2.44
CA ASN A 261 13.30 21.12 1.06
C ASN A 261 14.21 20.31 0.14
N MET A 262 13.61 19.45 -0.70
CA MET A 262 14.33 18.50 -1.56
C MET A 262 15.02 19.17 -2.76
N GLU A 263 14.69 20.43 -3.07
CA GLU A 263 15.26 21.19 -4.18
C GLU A 263 16.42 22.07 -3.70
N THR A 264 16.26 22.79 -2.57
CA THR A 264 17.28 23.70 -2.03
C THR A 264 18.20 23.03 -1.02
N HIS A 265 17.77 21.88 -0.45
CA HIS A 265 18.43 21.17 0.65
C HIS A 265 18.44 21.93 1.98
N ASP A 266 17.59 22.95 2.12
CA ASP A 266 17.44 23.69 3.38
C ASP A 266 16.56 22.92 4.36
N TYR A 267 16.92 22.98 5.65
CA TYR A 267 16.08 22.51 6.73
C TYR A 267 15.13 23.63 7.16
N LEU A 268 13.86 23.29 7.32
CA LEU A 268 12.77 24.18 7.71
C LEU A 268 12.10 23.65 9.00
N ILE A 269 11.72 24.53 9.88
CA ILE A 269 11.07 24.18 11.14
C ILE A 269 9.57 24.43 11.03
N ALA A 270 8.78 23.35 11.08
CA ALA A 270 7.33 23.42 11.16
C ALA A 270 6.86 23.10 12.59
N LYS A 271 6.42 24.12 13.31
CA LYS A 271 5.81 23.99 14.64
C LYS A 271 4.32 23.73 14.47
N ALA A 272 3.80 22.70 15.15
CA ALA A 272 2.40 22.33 15.07
C ALA A 272 1.88 21.77 16.39
N LYS A 273 0.61 22.06 16.72
CA LYS A 273 -0.06 21.54 17.92
C LYS A 273 -0.34 20.04 17.82
N THR A 274 -0.64 19.54 16.62
CA THR A 274 -0.80 18.12 16.33
C THR A 274 -0.13 17.78 15.01
N VAL A 275 0.35 16.55 14.88
CA VAL A 275 0.99 16.03 13.68
C VAL A 275 0.29 14.75 13.25
N ILE A 276 0.01 14.61 11.94
CA ILE A 276 -0.54 13.39 11.32
C ILE A 276 0.51 12.80 10.38
N ILE A 277 0.95 11.57 10.64
CA ILE A 277 1.76 10.79 9.72
C ILE A 277 0.82 10.09 8.72
N ALA A 278 0.97 10.40 7.43
CA ALA A 278 0.19 9.82 6.33
C ALA A 278 1.08 9.48 5.12
N THR A 279 2.28 8.94 5.40
CA THR A 279 3.39 8.78 4.45
C THR A 279 3.30 7.53 3.59
N GLY A 280 2.30 6.67 3.81
CA GLY A 280 2.25 5.34 3.19
C GLY A 280 3.23 4.35 3.82
N GLY A 281 3.46 3.25 3.13
CA GLY A 281 4.26 2.13 3.63
C GLY A 281 5.70 2.09 3.09
N ALA A 282 6.22 0.87 2.91
CA ALA A 282 7.62 0.58 2.71
C ALA A 282 7.94 -0.22 1.43
N GLY A 283 6.96 -0.41 0.54
CA GLY A 283 7.10 -1.34 -0.60
C GLY A 283 8.22 -0.99 -1.58
N ARG A 284 8.72 0.24 -1.60
CA ARG A 284 9.84 0.63 -2.46
C ARG A 284 11.22 0.26 -1.86
N LEU A 285 11.24 -0.37 -0.70
CA LEU A 285 12.45 -0.97 -0.15
C LEU A 285 12.77 -2.33 -0.78
N HIS A 286 11.89 -2.88 -1.62
CA HIS A 286 12.09 -4.13 -2.35
C HIS A 286 12.47 -5.31 -1.44
N TYR A 287 11.67 -5.54 -0.39
CA TYR A 287 11.91 -6.65 0.53
C TYR A 287 12.20 -7.96 -0.20
N GLN A 288 13.24 -8.65 0.25
CA GLN A 288 13.75 -9.90 -0.34
C GLN A 288 14.06 -9.78 -1.84
N GLY A 289 14.25 -8.56 -2.34
CA GLY A 289 14.51 -8.29 -3.74
C GLY A 289 13.30 -8.40 -4.66
N PHE A 290 12.06 -8.59 -4.19
CA PHE A 290 10.87 -8.62 -5.04
C PHE A 290 10.70 -7.31 -5.83
N PRO A 291 10.20 -7.36 -7.08
CA PRO A 291 9.73 -6.17 -7.75
C PRO A 291 8.56 -5.57 -6.97
N THR A 292 8.24 -4.32 -7.22
CA THR A 292 7.18 -3.65 -6.49
C THR A 292 6.24 -2.89 -7.40
N SER A 293 4.95 -2.92 -7.04
CA SER A 293 3.92 -2.06 -7.63
C SER A 293 3.81 -0.71 -6.91
N ASN A 294 4.67 -0.44 -5.92
CA ASN A 294 4.56 0.74 -5.09
C ASN A 294 5.10 2.00 -5.76
N HIS A 295 4.52 3.12 -5.38
CA HIS A 295 4.98 4.44 -5.75
C HIS A 295 6.42 4.69 -5.25
N TYR A 296 7.16 5.50 -5.99
CA TYR A 296 8.57 5.85 -5.73
C TYR A 296 8.84 6.34 -4.31
N GLY A 297 7.87 7.01 -3.71
CA GLY A 297 7.95 7.58 -2.38
C GLY A 297 7.70 6.61 -1.22
N ALA A 298 7.36 5.34 -1.44
CA ALA A 298 7.01 4.38 -0.39
C ALA A 298 8.27 3.78 0.27
N THR A 299 9.00 4.57 1.05
CA THR A 299 10.32 4.26 1.63
C THR A 299 10.32 4.22 3.17
N ALA A 300 9.19 3.91 3.80
CA ALA A 300 9.04 3.77 5.25
C ALA A 300 9.29 5.04 6.09
N ASP A 301 9.28 6.23 5.49
CA ASP A 301 9.68 7.45 6.19
C ASP A 301 8.90 7.67 7.50
N GLY A 302 7.57 7.58 7.46
CA GLY A 302 6.74 7.76 8.65
C GLY A 302 6.90 6.65 9.68
N LEU A 303 7.20 5.41 9.24
CA LEU A 303 7.49 4.31 10.17
C LEU A 303 8.76 4.62 10.97
N VAL A 304 9.79 5.12 10.31
CA VAL A 304 11.05 5.53 10.95
C VAL A 304 10.83 6.70 11.91
N LEU A 305 10.12 7.75 11.47
CA LEU A 305 9.86 8.94 12.30
C LEU A 305 9.06 8.58 13.57
N GLY A 306 7.98 7.82 13.41
CA GLY A 306 7.15 7.37 14.53
C GLY A 306 7.89 6.42 15.48
N TYR A 307 8.67 5.48 14.93
CA TYR A 307 9.46 4.55 15.72
C TYR A 307 10.51 5.25 16.58
N ARG A 308 11.24 6.19 16.00
CA ARG A 308 12.31 6.92 16.70
C ARG A 308 11.81 7.78 17.86
N VAL A 309 10.59 8.31 17.79
CA VAL A 309 9.99 9.03 18.93
C VAL A 309 9.36 8.12 19.96
N GLY A 310 9.26 6.79 19.71
CA GLY A 310 8.79 5.80 20.66
C GLY A 310 7.41 5.20 20.38
N VAL A 311 6.90 5.28 19.15
CA VAL A 311 5.65 4.59 18.75
C VAL A 311 5.96 3.14 18.34
N PRO A 312 5.33 2.13 18.98
CA PRO A 312 5.52 0.74 18.57
C PRO A 312 4.87 0.42 17.23
N LEU A 313 5.40 -0.60 16.56
CA LEU A 313 4.83 -1.18 15.35
C LEU A 313 4.00 -2.41 15.69
N LEU A 314 2.87 -2.58 15.00
CA LEU A 314 2.09 -3.81 14.99
C LEU A 314 2.38 -4.58 13.70
N TYR A 315 2.64 -5.88 13.84
CA TYR A 315 2.88 -6.80 12.73
C TYR A 315 3.92 -6.30 11.70
N PRO A 316 5.06 -5.73 12.11
CA PRO A 316 6.05 -5.19 11.19
C PRO A 316 6.63 -6.24 10.23
N GLU A 317 6.49 -7.51 10.58
CA GLU A 317 6.91 -8.65 9.77
C GLU A 317 5.96 -8.99 8.62
N THR A 318 4.76 -8.41 8.58
CA THR A 318 3.73 -8.82 7.62
C THR A 318 3.65 -7.91 6.40
N LEU A 319 3.83 -8.50 5.24
CA LEU A 319 3.82 -7.84 3.94
C LEU A 319 2.79 -8.48 3.03
N GLN A 320 2.25 -7.71 2.10
CA GLN A 320 1.38 -8.25 1.08
C GLN A 320 2.08 -8.24 -0.28
N TYR A 321 2.19 -9.42 -0.86
CA TYR A 321 2.61 -9.62 -2.24
C TYR A 321 1.37 -9.75 -3.11
N HIS A 322 1.20 -8.83 -4.06
CA HIS A 322 0.11 -8.96 -5.03
C HIS A 322 0.42 -10.12 -5.97
N PRO A 323 -0.46 -11.10 -6.13
CA PRO A 323 -0.16 -12.30 -6.91
C PRO A 323 0.11 -12.02 -8.38
N THR A 324 -0.45 -10.94 -8.92
CA THR A 324 -0.35 -10.59 -10.32
C THR A 324 0.40 -9.26 -10.52
N GLY A 325 1.73 -9.28 -10.42
CA GLY A 325 2.61 -8.26 -10.97
C GLY A 325 3.01 -8.63 -12.40
N ALA A 326 3.14 -7.67 -13.31
CA ALA A 326 3.67 -7.94 -14.63
C ALA A 326 5.13 -8.40 -14.53
N ILE A 327 5.48 -9.52 -15.18
CA ILE A 327 6.88 -9.96 -15.26
C ILE A 327 7.47 -9.73 -16.66
N TYR A 328 6.63 -9.56 -17.63
CA TYR A 328 7.03 -9.28 -19.01
C TYR A 328 6.07 -8.27 -19.65
N PRO A 329 6.56 -7.32 -20.45
CA PRO A 329 7.97 -7.05 -20.75
C PRO A 329 8.69 -6.30 -19.61
N SER A 330 10.05 -6.26 -19.66
CA SER A 330 10.92 -5.66 -18.63
C SER A 330 10.56 -4.24 -18.22
N GLN A 331 10.01 -3.45 -19.15
CA GLN A 331 9.65 -2.05 -18.91
C GLN A 331 8.51 -1.85 -17.92
N ILE A 332 7.69 -2.89 -17.74
CA ILE A 332 6.58 -2.88 -16.77
C ILE A 332 6.76 -3.91 -15.66
N LEU A 333 7.98 -4.42 -15.49
CA LEU A 333 8.30 -5.37 -14.43
C LEU A 333 7.83 -4.86 -13.06
N GLY A 334 7.03 -5.68 -12.37
CA GLY A 334 6.45 -5.35 -11.07
C GLY A 334 5.21 -4.45 -11.12
N ALA A 335 4.86 -3.90 -12.29
CA ALA A 335 3.65 -3.11 -12.42
C ALA A 335 2.41 -3.93 -12.02
N LEU A 336 1.45 -3.25 -11.40
CA LEU A 336 0.23 -3.90 -10.96
C LEU A 336 -0.58 -4.41 -12.17
N VAL A 337 -0.89 -5.70 -12.16
CA VAL A 337 -1.98 -6.26 -12.97
C VAL A 337 -3.17 -6.42 -12.05
N THR A 338 -4.15 -5.55 -12.20
CA THR A 338 -5.28 -5.45 -11.27
C THR A 338 -5.99 -6.79 -11.06
N GLU A 339 -6.39 -7.06 -9.82
CA GLU A 339 -7.20 -8.23 -9.47
C GLU A 339 -8.51 -8.31 -10.26
N LYS A 340 -8.95 -7.17 -10.81
CA LYS A 340 -10.16 -7.10 -11.65
C LYS A 340 -10.07 -8.01 -12.89
N VAL A 341 -8.88 -8.25 -13.42
CA VAL A 341 -8.67 -9.22 -14.51
C VAL A 341 -9.15 -10.62 -14.09
N ARG A 342 -8.77 -11.07 -12.88
CA ARG A 342 -9.22 -12.34 -12.30
C ARG A 342 -10.71 -12.31 -11.93
N SER A 343 -11.20 -11.19 -11.42
CA SER A 343 -12.62 -11.01 -11.06
C SER A 343 -13.54 -11.02 -12.28
N LEU A 344 -13.03 -10.74 -13.46
CA LEU A 344 -13.73 -10.85 -14.74
C LEU A 344 -13.63 -12.25 -15.38
N GLY A 345 -12.94 -13.20 -14.74
CA GLY A 345 -12.93 -14.60 -15.15
C GLY A 345 -11.61 -15.12 -15.70
N ALA A 346 -10.57 -14.30 -15.81
CA ALA A 346 -9.25 -14.78 -16.21
C ALA A 346 -8.69 -15.75 -15.16
N GLN A 347 -8.16 -16.89 -15.60
CA GLN A 347 -7.55 -17.90 -14.75
C GLN A 347 -6.03 -17.81 -14.74
N LEU A 348 -5.42 -18.19 -13.61
CA LEU A 348 -3.98 -18.41 -13.48
C LEU A 348 -3.65 -19.80 -13.99
N VAL A 349 -2.74 -19.86 -14.97
CA VAL A 349 -2.44 -21.06 -15.75
C VAL A 349 -0.93 -21.25 -15.84
N ASN A 350 -0.45 -22.46 -15.66
CA ASN A 350 0.97 -22.80 -15.77
C ASN A 350 1.45 -22.86 -17.23
N ALA A 351 2.72 -23.16 -17.44
CA ALA A 351 3.32 -23.25 -18.78
C ALA A 351 2.71 -24.36 -19.66
N GLU A 352 2.09 -25.37 -19.05
CA GLU A 352 1.43 -26.49 -19.74
C GLU A 352 -0.05 -26.23 -20.06
N GLY A 353 -0.58 -25.07 -19.68
CA GLY A 353 -1.97 -24.70 -19.94
C GLY A 353 -2.96 -25.18 -18.86
N GLU A 354 -2.49 -25.58 -17.68
CA GLU A 354 -3.31 -26.09 -16.60
C GLU A 354 -3.64 -24.99 -15.57
N ALA A 355 -4.91 -24.84 -15.21
CA ALA A 355 -5.31 -23.98 -14.10
C ALA A 355 -5.02 -24.69 -12.76
N PHE A 356 -4.19 -24.08 -11.92
CA PHE A 356 -3.65 -24.74 -10.73
C PHE A 356 -4.25 -24.22 -9.42
N MET A 357 -5.12 -23.22 -9.45
CA MET A 357 -5.77 -22.66 -8.28
C MET A 357 -7.04 -21.89 -8.62
N HIS A 358 -7.91 -21.70 -7.61
CA HIS A 358 -9.08 -20.82 -7.75
C HIS A 358 -8.63 -19.37 -7.98
N PRO A 359 -9.11 -18.66 -9.03
CA PRO A 359 -8.61 -17.33 -9.41
C PRO A 359 -8.85 -16.23 -8.35
N LEU A 360 -9.82 -16.40 -7.45
CA LEU A 360 -10.18 -15.44 -6.40
C LEU A 360 -9.83 -15.94 -4.98
N GLU A 361 -8.76 -16.73 -4.83
CA GLU A 361 -8.16 -16.96 -3.52
C GLU A 361 -7.65 -15.65 -2.90
N THR A 362 -7.41 -15.63 -1.58
CA THR A 362 -6.78 -14.49 -0.92
C THR A 362 -5.39 -14.23 -1.50
N ARG A 363 -4.90 -12.99 -1.40
CA ARG A 363 -3.67 -12.57 -2.09
C ARG A 363 -2.44 -13.34 -1.67
N ASP A 364 -2.31 -13.59 -0.39
CA ASP A 364 -1.23 -14.36 0.22
C ASP A 364 -1.20 -15.81 -0.29
N VAL A 365 -2.35 -16.47 -0.27
CA VAL A 365 -2.51 -17.84 -0.80
C VAL A 365 -2.21 -17.88 -2.29
N ALA A 366 -2.74 -16.92 -3.05
CA ALA A 366 -2.51 -16.86 -4.49
C ALA A 366 -1.04 -16.58 -4.83
N ALA A 367 -0.38 -15.66 -4.12
CA ALA A 367 1.05 -15.39 -4.32
C ALA A 367 1.89 -16.63 -4.01
N SER A 368 1.62 -17.29 -2.88
CA SER A 368 2.34 -18.50 -2.48
C SER A 368 2.13 -19.67 -3.45
N ALA A 369 0.92 -19.82 -3.98
CA ALA A 369 0.63 -20.85 -4.98
C ALA A 369 1.39 -20.61 -6.31
N ILE A 370 1.52 -19.35 -6.74
CA ILE A 370 2.32 -19.00 -7.92
C ILE A 370 3.81 -19.28 -7.67
N ILE A 371 4.33 -18.91 -6.50
CA ILE A 371 5.73 -19.20 -6.12
C ILE A 371 5.97 -20.72 -6.13
N ARG A 372 5.06 -21.52 -5.56
CA ARG A 372 5.13 -22.98 -5.60
C ARG A 372 5.14 -23.51 -7.03
N GLU A 373 4.25 -23.01 -7.89
CA GLU A 373 4.13 -23.48 -9.27
C GLU A 373 5.41 -23.22 -10.08
N CYS A 374 6.03 -22.05 -9.85
CA CYS A 374 7.28 -21.67 -10.52
C CYS A 374 8.51 -22.38 -9.93
N ASN A 375 8.65 -22.39 -8.60
CA ASN A 375 9.92 -22.73 -7.95
C ASN A 375 10.02 -24.21 -7.56
N GLU A 376 8.92 -24.84 -7.09
CA GLU A 376 8.93 -26.24 -6.66
C GLU A 376 8.49 -27.16 -7.81
N ARG A 377 7.40 -26.81 -8.50
CA ARG A 377 6.86 -27.66 -9.57
C ARG A 377 7.56 -27.48 -10.91
N HIS A 378 8.29 -26.37 -11.06
CA HIS A 378 8.98 -26.01 -12.30
C HIS A 378 8.05 -25.96 -13.53
N LEU A 379 6.79 -25.56 -13.32
CA LEU A 379 5.77 -25.39 -14.36
C LEU A 379 5.52 -23.91 -14.68
N GLY A 380 6.44 -23.04 -14.29
CA GLY A 380 6.43 -21.61 -14.65
C GLY A 380 6.84 -21.39 -16.11
N VAL A 381 6.53 -20.20 -16.60
CA VAL A 381 6.87 -19.71 -17.93
C VAL A 381 8.19 -18.94 -17.83
N ASN A 382 9.20 -19.36 -18.58
CA ASN A 382 10.47 -18.64 -18.64
C ASN A 382 10.32 -17.36 -19.49
N THR A 383 10.74 -16.24 -18.90
CA THR A 383 10.83 -14.95 -19.59
C THR A 383 12.27 -14.42 -19.50
N PRO A 384 12.65 -13.42 -20.31
CA PRO A 384 13.98 -12.78 -20.17
C PRO A 384 14.25 -12.17 -18.79
N ASP A 385 13.19 -11.89 -18.03
CA ASP A 385 13.26 -11.18 -16.74
C ASP A 385 13.00 -12.08 -15.52
N GLY A 386 12.73 -13.37 -15.74
CA GLY A 386 12.46 -14.34 -14.69
C GLY A 386 11.36 -15.32 -15.06
N VAL A 387 10.88 -16.09 -14.08
CA VAL A 387 9.83 -17.11 -14.28
C VAL A 387 8.50 -16.57 -13.74
N GLY A 388 7.42 -16.77 -14.49
CA GLY A 388 6.06 -16.39 -14.08
C GLY A 388 5.04 -17.45 -14.44
N VAL A 389 3.77 -17.10 -14.34
CA VAL A 389 2.64 -17.90 -14.81
C VAL A 389 1.78 -17.09 -15.76
N TRP A 390 0.98 -17.74 -16.57
CA TRP A 390 0.02 -17.06 -17.41
C TRP A 390 -1.22 -16.63 -16.62
N LEU A 391 -1.68 -15.42 -16.90
CA LEU A 391 -3.03 -14.96 -16.59
C LEU A 391 -3.80 -14.91 -17.92
N ASP A 392 -4.72 -15.86 -18.12
CA ASP A 392 -5.41 -16.07 -19.39
C ASP A 392 -6.52 -15.02 -19.59
N SER A 393 -6.09 -13.80 -19.90
CA SER A 393 -6.97 -12.65 -20.08
C SER A 393 -7.96 -12.78 -21.25
N PRO A 394 -7.67 -13.47 -22.39
CA PRO A 394 -8.66 -13.69 -23.44
C PRO A 394 -9.95 -14.38 -22.98
N MET A 395 -9.91 -15.18 -21.90
CA MET A 395 -11.12 -15.78 -21.33
C MET A 395 -12.21 -14.75 -20.99
N ILE A 396 -11.83 -13.52 -20.66
CA ILE A 396 -12.79 -12.44 -20.34
C ILE A 396 -13.69 -12.14 -21.53
N GLU A 397 -13.11 -12.04 -22.74
CA GLU A 397 -13.86 -11.78 -23.98
C GLU A 397 -14.78 -12.97 -24.32
N GLU A 398 -14.31 -14.20 -24.07
CA GLU A 398 -15.11 -15.41 -24.32
C GLU A 398 -16.28 -15.54 -23.32
N ILE A 399 -16.10 -15.14 -22.05
CA ILE A 399 -17.14 -15.22 -21.02
C ILE A 399 -18.18 -14.10 -21.16
N HIS A 400 -17.74 -12.88 -21.44
CA HIS A 400 -18.59 -11.68 -21.35
C HIS A 400 -18.87 -11.03 -22.71
N GLY A 401 -18.27 -11.50 -23.78
CA GLY A 401 -18.37 -10.96 -25.13
C GLY A 401 -17.25 -9.99 -25.49
N GLU A 402 -17.00 -9.87 -26.78
CA GLU A 402 -15.96 -9.03 -27.38
C GLU A 402 -16.11 -7.55 -26.96
N GLY A 403 -14.99 -6.89 -26.65
CA GLY A 403 -14.92 -5.52 -26.19
C GLY A 403 -15.06 -5.34 -24.67
N THR A 404 -15.20 -6.40 -23.89
CA THR A 404 -15.33 -6.33 -22.43
C THR A 404 -14.06 -5.79 -21.78
N ILE A 405 -12.87 -6.23 -22.19
CA ILE A 405 -11.59 -5.74 -21.67
C ILE A 405 -11.44 -4.25 -21.93
N GLU A 406 -11.73 -3.81 -23.16
CA GLU A 406 -11.66 -2.39 -23.54
C GLU A 406 -12.61 -1.53 -22.72
N LYS A 407 -13.81 -2.03 -22.44
CA LYS A 407 -14.83 -1.29 -21.67
C LYS A 407 -14.55 -1.29 -20.15
N ARG A 408 -14.09 -2.40 -19.58
CA ARG A 408 -14.03 -2.63 -18.13
C ARG A 408 -12.66 -2.38 -17.52
N ILE A 409 -11.58 -2.62 -18.27
CA ILE A 409 -10.18 -2.51 -17.84
C ILE A 409 -9.31 -1.85 -18.93
N PRO A 410 -9.69 -0.65 -19.41
CA PRO A 410 -8.98 0.04 -20.50
C PRO A 410 -7.54 0.42 -20.14
N GLY A 411 -7.25 0.65 -18.86
CA GLY A 411 -5.90 0.95 -18.38
C GLY A 411 -4.95 -0.23 -18.56
N MET A 412 -5.39 -1.43 -18.20
CA MET A 412 -4.63 -2.66 -18.41
C MET A 412 -4.37 -2.89 -19.90
N LEU A 413 -5.42 -2.78 -20.72
CA LEU A 413 -5.28 -2.93 -22.16
C LEU A 413 -4.25 -1.94 -22.72
N LYS A 414 -4.34 -0.66 -22.34
CA LYS A 414 -3.40 0.38 -22.78
C LYS A 414 -1.96 0.09 -22.33
N MET A 415 -1.78 -0.35 -21.08
CA MET A 415 -0.46 -0.68 -20.54
C MET A 415 0.24 -1.72 -21.42
N TYR A 416 -0.41 -2.83 -21.72
CA TYR A 416 0.17 -3.89 -22.54
C TYR A 416 0.25 -3.53 -24.03
N MET A 417 -0.75 -2.83 -24.58
CA MET A 417 -0.74 -2.38 -25.97
C MET A 417 0.41 -1.42 -26.29
N ASN A 418 0.88 -0.62 -25.32
CA ASN A 418 2.07 0.23 -25.50
C ASN A 418 3.34 -0.57 -25.86
N TYR A 419 3.33 -1.87 -25.58
CA TYR A 419 4.43 -2.80 -25.87
C TYR A 419 4.06 -3.84 -26.93
N GLY A 420 2.91 -3.68 -27.61
CA GLY A 420 2.47 -4.55 -28.69
C GLY A 420 1.82 -5.86 -28.22
N ILE A 421 1.53 -6.01 -26.93
CA ILE A 421 0.84 -7.18 -26.37
C ILE A 421 -0.65 -6.87 -26.27
N ASP A 422 -1.46 -7.56 -27.09
CA ASP A 422 -2.92 -7.46 -27.04
C ASP A 422 -3.50 -8.50 -26.08
N MET A 423 -3.74 -8.11 -24.84
CA MET A 423 -4.27 -8.99 -23.79
C MET A 423 -5.69 -9.52 -24.06
N ARG A 424 -6.36 -9.05 -25.11
CA ARG A 424 -7.63 -9.62 -25.60
C ARG A 424 -7.41 -10.90 -26.40
N LYS A 425 -6.20 -11.11 -26.94
CA LYS A 425 -5.85 -12.19 -27.86
C LYS A 425 -4.88 -13.18 -27.26
N VAL A 426 -3.94 -12.71 -26.43
CA VAL A 426 -2.90 -13.55 -25.82
C VAL A 426 -2.91 -13.39 -24.30
N PRO A 427 -2.60 -14.46 -23.53
CA PRO A 427 -2.46 -14.37 -22.09
C PRO A 427 -1.27 -13.46 -21.71
N ILE A 428 -1.32 -12.86 -20.52
CA ILE A 428 -0.24 -12.01 -19.99
C ILE A 428 0.53 -12.75 -18.90
N CYS A 429 1.86 -12.55 -18.86
CA CYS A 429 2.72 -13.24 -17.91
C CYS A 429 2.85 -12.44 -16.61
N VAL A 430 2.63 -13.10 -15.46
CA VAL A 430 2.56 -12.48 -14.14
C VAL A 430 3.34 -13.26 -13.09
N TYR A 431 3.82 -12.55 -12.04
CA TYR A 431 4.47 -13.12 -10.86
C TYR A 431 4.17 -12.23 -9.65
N PRO A 432 4.25 -12.72 -8.40
CA PRO A 432 4.04 -11.89 -7.22
C PRO A 432 4.94 -10.67 -7.17
N THR A 433 4.36 -9.53 -6.79
CA THR A 433 5.02 -8.24 -6.64
C THR A 433 4.74 -7.65 -5.26
N LEU A 434 5.73 -7.05 -4.61
CA LEU A 434 5.56 -6.39 -3.33
C LEU A 434 4.58 -5.23 -3.48
N HIS A 435 3.51 -5.21 -2.65
CA HIS A 435 2.37 -4.35 -2.92
C HIS A 435 1.91 -3.51 -1.74
N TYR A 436 1.86 -4.05 -0.52
CA TYR A 436 1.25 -3.36 0.62
C TYR A 436 1.91 -3.75 1.94
N GLN A 437 2.12 -2.77 2.81
CA GLN A 437 2.57 -2.98 4.19
C GLN A 437 1.34 -3.23 5.08
N ASN A 438 1.16 -4.48 5.57
CA ASN A 438 0.04 -4.77 6.48
C ASN A 438 0.29 -4.26 7.89
N GLY A 439 1.53 -4.36 8.36
CA GLY A 439 1.96 -3.80 9.63
C GLY A 439 2.25 -2.30 9.56
N GLY A 440 2.43 -1.66 10.72
CA GLY A 440 2.72 -0.24 10.80
C GLY A 440 2.61 0.29 12.22
N LEU A 441 2.60 1.60 12.38
CA LEU A 441 2.53 2.28 13.67
C LEU A 441 1.22 1.97 14.40
N GLU A 442 1.31 1.74 15.72
CA GLU A 442 0.15 1.43 16.55
C GLU A 442 -0.66 2.68 16.87
N ILE A 443 -1.98 2.60 16.65
CA ILE A 443 -2.94 3.65 16.96
C ILE A 443 -4.15 3.11 17.73
N ASN A 444 -4.90 4.04 18.35
CA ASN A 444 -6.24 3.79 18.85
C ASN A 444 -7.32 4.05 17.76
N GLY A 445 -8.58 3.81 18.10
CA GLY A 445 -9.70 3.99 17.17
C GLY A 445 -9.89 5.41 16.62
N GLU A 446 -9.31 6.45 17.22
CA GLU A 446 -9.38 7.83 16.72
C GLU A 446 -8.19 8.24 15.86
N GLY A 447 -7.17 7.39 15.73
CA GLY A 447 -5.96 7.63 14.96
C GLY A 447 -4.77 8.13 15.79
N PHE A 448 -4.94 8.36 17.12
CA PHE A 448 -3.82 8.75 18.00
C PHE A 448 -2.91 7.57 18.28
N THR A 449 -1.62 7.84 18.34
CA THR A 449 -0.67 6.90 18.93
C THR A 449 -0.93 6.76 20.43
N ASN A 450 -0.74 5.55 20.97
CA ASN A 450 -0.99 5.29 22.40
C ASN A 450 0.14 5.78 23.31
N THR A 451 1.33 6.00 22.76
CA THR A 451 2.56 6.28 23.51
C THR A 451 3.01 7.73 23.44
N ILE A 452 2.73 8.43 22.34
CA ILE A 452 3.24 9.77 22.06
C ILE A 452 2.08 10.75 21.89
N PRO A 453 1.90 11.72 22.80
CA PRO A 453 0.81 12.69 22.69
C PRO A 453 0.93 13.58 21.44
N ASN A 454 -0.21 14.05 20.95
CA ASN A 454 -0.38 14.95 19.80
C ASN A 454 0.07 14.36 18.45
N LEU A 455 0.40 13.07 18.39
CA LEU A 455 0.77 12.35 17.19
C LEU A 455 -0.35 11.41 16.76
N LEU A 456 -0.76 11.52 15.49
CA LEU A 456 -1.74 10.67 14.84
C LEU A 456 -1.10 10.00 13.62
N VAL A 457 -1.69 8.88 13.19
CA VAL A 457 -1.27 8.17 11.98
C VAL A 457 -2.50 7.74 11.19
N ALA A 458 -2.42 7.78 9.86
CA ALA A 458 -3.49 7.34 8.97
C ALA A 458 -2.96 6.67 7.71
N GLY A 459 -3.76 5.77 7.13
CA GLY A 459 -3.45 5.03 5.92
C GLY A 459 -2.42 3.93 6.13
N GLU A 460 -1.72 3.55 5.08
CA GLU A 460 -0.80 2.39 5.05
C GLU A 460 0.36 2.46 6.08
N ALA A 461 0.60 3.61 6.70
CA ALA A 461 1.54 3.74 7.81
C ALA A 461 1.03 3.11 9.13
N VAL A 462 -0.25 2.74 9.20
CA VAL A 462 -0.92 2.17 10.37
C VAL A 462 -0.86 0.66 10.36
N GLY A 463 -0.48 0.04 11.49
CA GLY A 463 -0.63 -1.39 11.73
C GLY A 463 -1.96 -1.75 12.39
N GLY A 464 -2.44 -2.97 12.14
CA GLY A 464 -3.58 -3.57 12.85
C GLY A 464 -4.96 -3.34 12.23
N ILE A 465 -5.13 -2.49 11.23
CA ILE A 465 -6.44 -2.28 10.57
C ILE A 465 -6.86 -3.55 9.81
N HIS A 466 -5.93 -4.11 9.05
CA HIS A 466 -6.18 -5.22 8.11
C HIS A 466 -5.68 -6.59 8.63
N GLY A 467 -5.24 -6.65 9.88
CA GLY A 467 -4.57 -7.86 10.39
C GLY A 467 -3.27 -8.15 9.64
N LYS A 468 -3.08 -9.40 9.23
CA LYS A 468 -1.85 -9.85 8.55
C LYS A 468 -1.98 -9.97 7.02
N ASN A 469 -3.18 -9.75 6.47
CA ASN A 469 -3.41 -9.79 5.02
C ASN A 469 -4.64 -8.97 4.64
N ARG A 470 -4.45 -7.93 3.86
CA ARG A 470 -5.49 -6.98 3.46
C ARG A 470 -6.31 -7.49 2.28
N LEU A 471 -7.63 -7.41 2.34
CA LEU A 471 -8.49 -7.64 1.19
C LEU A 471 -8.47 -6.46 0.20
N MET A 472 -8.65 -6.77 -1.09
CA MET A 472 -8.74 -5.78 -2.18
C MET A 472 -9.76 -4.68 -1.85
N GLY A 473 -9.42 -3.43 -2.12
CA GLY A 473 -10.31 -2.27 -1.91
C GLY A 473 -10.36 -1.72 -0.48
N ASN A 474 -9.93 -2.49 0.53
CA ASN A 474 -9.91 -2.01 1.91
C ASN A 474 -8.79 -0.98 2.15
N SER A 475 -7.72 -0.93 1.34
CA SER A 475 -6.71 0.14 1.47
C SER A 475 -7.21 1.50 1.03
N LEU A 476 -7.96 1.59 -0.09
CA LEU A 476 -8.60 2.85 -0.48
C LEU A 476 -9.67 3.29 0.54
N LEU A 477 -10.37 2.32 1.13
CA LEU A 477 -11.30 2.60 2.22
C LEU A 477 -10.58 3.13 3.47
N ASP A 478 -9.48 2.49 3.86
CA ASP A 478 -8.66 2.88 4.99
C ASP A 478 -8.16 4.33 4.87
N VAL A 479 -7.55 4.70 3.74
CA VAL A 479 -7.03 6.06 3.57
C VAL A 479 -8.14 7.13 3.65
N ILE A 480 -9.36 6.81 3.25
CA ILE A 480 -10.50 7.74 3.37
C ILE A 480 -11.03 7.76 4.80
N VAL A 481 -11.33 6.60 5.39
CA VAL A 481 -11.94 6.52 6.73
C VAL A 481 -10.98 7.04 7.79
N PHE A 482 -9.77 6.50 7.87
CA PHE A 482 -8.80 6.91 8.90
C PHE A 482 -8.19 8.28 8.63
N GLY A 483 -8.02 8.67 7.36
CA GLY A 483 -7.62 10.04 7.03
C GLY A 483 -8.63 11.06 7.55
N ARG A 484 -9.91 10.91 7.25
CA ARG A 484 -11.00 11.79 7.72
C ARG A 484 -11.07 11.82 9.26
N ASN A 485 -10.99 10.66 9.90
CA ASN A 485 -11.04 10.56 11.36
C ASN A 485 -9.85 11.24 12.03
N ALA A 486 -8.63 10.99 11.54
CA ALA A 486 -7.43 11.63 12.05
C ALA A 486 -7.48 13.16 11.90
N GLY A 487 -7.97 13.66 10.76
CA GLY A 487 -8.14 15.10 10.54
C GLY A 487 -9.08 15.75 11.56
N LYS A 488 -10.27 15.17 11.76
CA LYS A 488 -11.24 15.65 12.77
C LYS A 488 -10.67 15.58 14.19
N ALA A 489 -10.01 14.48 14.53
CA ALA A 489 -9.43 14.27 15.87
C ALA A 489 -8.26 15.23 16.14
N ALA A 490 -7.39 15.43 15.15
CA ALA A 490 -6.27 16.36 15.26
C ALA A 490 -6.75 17.81 15.45
N ALA A 491 -7.73 18.26 14.66
CA ALA A 491 -8.31 19.60 14.77
C ALA A 491 -9.00 19.84 16.13
N ARG A 492 -9.71 18.82 16.65
CA ARG A 492 -10.30 18.87 17.98
C ARG A 492 -9.21 18.98 19.05
N LYS A 493 -8.20 18.10 18.98
CA LYS A 493 -7.09 18.07 19.95
C LYS A 493 -6.28 19.36 19.94
N ALA A 494 -6.01 19.95 18.78
CA ALA A 494 -5.23 21.18 18.65
C ALA A 494 -5.81 22.38 19.44
N LYS A 495 -7.10 22.39 19.76
CA LYS A 495 -7.73 23.42 20.59
C LYS A 495 -7.32 23.37 22.06
N GLU A 496 -6.82 22.22 22.52
CA GLU A 496 -6.47 21.94 23.91
C GLU A 496 -4.95 21.91 24.14
N VAL A 497 -4.16 21.89 23.06
CA VAL A 497 -2.70 21.69 23.15
C VAL A 497 -2.01 23.00 23.49
N GLU A 498 -1.24 22.95 24.57
CA GLU A 498 -0.23 23.96 24.96
C GLU A 498 1.16 23.33 24.83
N LEU A 499 1.92 23.80 23.86
CA LEU A 499 3.28 23.35 23.62
C LEU A 499 4.26 23.94 24.61
N GLY A 500 5.24 23.13 25.03
CA GLY A 500 6.39 23.53 25.78
C GLY A 500 7.55 24.02 24.91
N GLU A 501 8.77 23.99 25.45
CA GLU A 501 9.99 24.32 24.71
C GLU A 501 10.36 23.20 23.72
N LEU A 502 10.63 23.58 22.49
CA LEU A 502 10.93 22.61 21.42
C LEU A 502 12.29 21.95 21.64
N THR A 503 12.36 20.63 21.35
CA THR A 503 13.59 19.85 21.53
C THR A 503 13.74 18.74 20.51
N LEU A 504 14.98 18.38 20.17
CA LEU A 504 15.38 17.20 19.41
C LEU A 504 16.21 16.22 20.28
N GLN A 505 16.04 16.27 21.62
CA GLN A 505 16.82 15.43 22.52
C GLN A 505 16.68 13.93 22.24
N HIS A 506 15.49 13.49 21.81
CA HIS A 506 15.23 12.09 21.44
C HIS A 506 16.15 11.57 20.33
N VAL A 507 16.62 12.44 19.42
CA VAL A 507 17.59 12.05 18.37
C VAL A 507 18.91 11.60 18.99
N LYS A 508 19.41 12.38 19.96
CA LYS A 508 20.65 12.06 20.69
C LYS A 508 20.49 10.83 21.58
N ASP A 509 19.31 10.68 22.17
CA ASP A 509 19.04 9.56 23.07
C ASP A 509 18.91 8.25 22.27
N TYR A 510 18.30 8.30 21.08
CA TYR A 510 18.23 7.15 20.18
C TYR A 510 19.62 6.73 19.67
N ALA A 511 20.47 7.69 19.30
CA ALA A 511 21.85 7.39 18.91
C ALA A 511 22.65 6.73 20.05
N LYS A 512 22.45 7.17 21.31
CA LYS A 512 23.04 6.51 22.48
C LYS A 512 22.50 5.08 22.68
N GLU A 513 21.23 4.86 22.40
CA GLU A 513 20.63 3.52 22.47
C GLU A 513 21.24 2.57 21.44
N LEU A 514 21.42 3.02 20.18
CA LEU A 514 22.12 2.29 19.14
C LEU A 514 23.54 1.92 19.57
N TYR A 515 24.30 2.90 20.07
CA TYR A 515 25.66 2.67 20.55
C TYR A 515 25.72 1.63 21.69
N LYS A 516 24.82 1.71 22.68
CA LYS A 516 24.74 0.75 23.79
C LYS A 516 24.35 -0.66 23.37
N ALA A 517 23.64 -0.79 22.24
CA ALA A 517 23.24 -2.06 21.66
C ALA A 517 24.32 -2.64 20.73
N ASP A 518 25.48 -2.01 20.62
CA ASP A 518 26.58 -2.37 19.71
C ASP A 518 26.14 -2.42 18.23
N ILE A 519 25.20 -1.52 17.89
CA ILE A 519 24.74 -1.34 16.51
C ILE A 519 25.57 -0.22 15.89
N ASP A 520 26.64 -0.61 15.19
CA ASP A 520 27.45 0.31 14.40
C ASP A 520 26.80 0.51 13.03
N THR A 521 26.35 1.74 12.78
CA THR A 521 25.71 2.09 11.51
C THR A 521 26.18 3.45 11.02
N HIS A 522 26.63 3.49 9.78
CA HIS A 522 26.90 4.73 9.05
C HIS A 522 25.68 5.20 8.24
N ASP A 523 24.62 4.39 8.23
CA ASP A 523 23.40 4.72 7.50
C ASP A 523 22.53 5.71 8.28
N VAL A 524 21.81 6.49 7.51
CA VAL A 524 20.89 7.50 8.03
C VAL A 524 19.48 7.29 7.49
N SER A 525 18.49 7.48 8.34
CA SER A 525 17.09 7.38 7.97
C SER A 525 16.32 8.63 8.37
N PRO A 526 15.19 8.95 7.73
CA PRO A 526 14.60 8.28 6.58
C PRO A 526 15.44 8.38 5.29
N VAL A 527 15.25 7.39 4.38
CA VAL A 527 15.98 7.34 3.10
C VAL A 527 15.55 8.43 2.14
N LEU A 528 14.31 8.87 2.23
CA LEU A 528 13.61 9.84 1.39
C LEU A 528 13.34 9.31 -0.03
N LEU A 529 14.34 9.25 -0.89
CA LEU A 529 14.22 8.73 -2.24
C LEU A 529 15.14 7.51 -2.42
N PRO A 530 14.67 6.41 -3.00
CA PRO A 530 15.48 5.24 -3.21
C PRO A 530 16.58 5.51 -4.23
N LYS A 531 17.76 4.91 -4.01
CA LYS A 531 18.87 4.95 -4.97
C LYS A 531 18.64 3.89 -6.05
N TYR A 532 18.04 4.25 -7.18
CA TYR A 532 17.76 3.30 -8.27
C TYR A 532 19.00 2.73 -8.96
N ALA A 533 20.15 3.37 -8.85
CA ALA A 533 21.34 2.99 -9.58
C ALA A 533 21.91 1.62 -9.21
N ARG A 534 21.44 0.98 -8.14
CA ARG A 534 21.94 -0.32 -7.69
C ARG A 534 20.81 -1.34 -7.47
N HIS A 535 20.00 -1.55 -8.49
CA HIS A 535 19.49 -2.82 -8.96
C HIS A 535 18.62 -3.69 -8.07
N VAL A 536 17.36 -3.60 -8.30
CA VAL A 536 16.55 -4.80 -8.37
C VAL A 536 16.70 -5.35 -9.79
N ARG A 537 17.55 -6.35 -9.95
CA ARG A 537 17.41 -7.30 -11.06
C ARG A 537 16.64 -8.47 -10.50
N PRO A 538 15.55 -8.89 -11.11
CA PRO A 538 14.72 -9.98 -10.62
C PRO A 538 15.42 -11.34 -10.65
N THR A 539 16.67 -11.41 -11.02
CA THR A 539 17.21 -12.59 -11.64
C THR A 539 17.55 -13.72 -10.71
N ASP A 540 18.04 -13.48 -9.50
CA ASP A 540 18.65 -14.61 -8.80
C ASP A 540 17.97 -14.99 -7.48
N LYS A 541 17.20 -14.11 -6.88
CA LYS A 541 16.51 -14.36 -5.61
C LYS A 541 15.12 -14.98 -5.73
N TYR A 542 14.48 -14.83 -6.89
CA TYR A 542 13.15 -15.41 -7.15
C TYR A 542 13.20 -16.81 -7.76
N LEU A 543 14.35 -17.24 -8.19
CA LEU A 543 14.57 -18.52 -8.86
C LEU A 543 15.12 -19.61 -7.94
N VAL A 544 15.23 -19.37 -6.66
CA VAL A 544 15.76 -20.36 -5.70
C VAL A 544 14.68 -20.87 -4.79
#